data_73773e2948c1f0a55da89b51e0ec5d97
#
_entry.id   73773e2948c1f0a55da89b51e0ec5d97
#
_cell.length_a   1.000
_cell.length_b   1.000
_cell.length_c   1.000
_cell.angle_alpha   90.00
_cell.angle_beta   90.00
_cell.angle_gamma   90.00
#
_symmetry.space_group_name_H-M   'P 1'
#
loop_
_entity.id
_entity.type
_entity.pdbx_description
1 polymer ?
#
loop_
_entity_poly.entity_id
_entity_poly.type
_entity_poly.pdbx_seq_one_letter_code
_entity_poly.pdbx_strand_id
1 'polypeptide(L)'
;TLDQEANPLYGALIEAFAARTGIPMVLNTSFNIKGEPIVETPSDALRHFLDSELDLVVLEGWAARKRPFPQGAALAEAVPQHLASFTAEVVSNAEGEAVQVSLLAHGDNLEAGQLELGVLEACTGEASVAELEAEFEAEYELAPEDFRAALERLYRWRLVWFA
;
A
#
# COMPACT_ATOMS: atom_id res chain seq x y z
N THR A 1 8.97 2.18 -35.45
CA THR A 1 8.38 3.50 -35.81
C THR A 1 6.88 3.39 -35.60
N LEU A 2 6.31 4.27 -34.80
CA LEU A 2 4.86 4.31 -34.59
C LEU A 2 4.21 4.97 -35.80
N ASP A 3 3.16 4.36 -36.30
CA ASP A 3 2.24 5.00 -37.26
C ASP A 3 1.24 5.84 -36.46
N GLN A 4 1.38 7.16 -36.53
CA GLN A 4 0.53 8.10 -35.80
C GLN A 4 -0.94 8.07 -36.31
N GLU A 5 -1.16 7.71 -37.56
CA GLU A 5 -2.51 7.57 -38.06
C GLU A 5 -3.21 6.34 -37.50
N ALA A 6 -2.44 5.26 -37.24
CA ALA A 6 -2.98 4.03 -36.67
C ALA A 6 -3.24 4.15 -35.12
N ASN A 7 -2.48 4.97 -34.42
CA ASN A 7 -2.67 5.19 -32.97
C ASN A 7 -2.38 6.65 -32.57
N PRO A 8 -3.33 7.56 -32.79
CA PRO A 8 -3.13 8.99 -32.53
C PRO A 8 -2.84 9.33 -31.06
N LEU A 9 -3.48 8.63 -30.11
CA LEU A 9 -3.30 8.88 -28.68
C LEU A 9 -1.89 8.50 -28.22
N TYR A 10 -1.38 7.36 -28.68
CA TYR A 10 -0.03 6.91 -28.35
C TYR A 10 1.05 7.78 -29.04
N GLY A 11 0.75 8.24 -30.26
CA GLY A 11 1.59 9.25 -30.94
C GLY A 11 1.70 10.55 -30.15
N ALA A 12 0.57 11.09 -29.71
CA ALA A 12 0.53 12.30 -28.89
C ALA A 12 1.25 12.13 -27.54
N LEU A 13 1.19 10.94 -26.92
CA LEU A 13 1.95 10.63 -25.70
C LEU A 13 3.46 10.72 -25.96
N ILE A 14 3.96 10.12 -27.05
CA ILE A 14 5.40 10.15 -27.39
C ILE A 14 5.84 11.59 -27.71
N GLU A 15 5.05 12.37 -28.41
CA GLU A 15 5.35 13.78 -28.70
C GLU A 15 5.40 14.62 -27.41
N ALA A 16 4.44 14.44 -26.51
CA ALA A 16 4.43 15.12 -25.20
C ALA A 16 5.63 14.73 -24.33
N PHE A 17 6.05 13.47 -24.37
CA PHE A 17 7.24 12.98 -23.70
C PHE A 17 8.51 13.59 -24.32
N ALA A 18 8.63 13.59 -25.64
CA ALA A 18 9.74 14.19 -26.37
C ALA A 18 9.89 15.69 -26.09
N ALA A 19 8.77 16.42 -26.03
CA ALA A 19 8.78 17.86 -25.72
C ALA A 19 9.34 18.16 -24.32
N ARG A 20 9.21 17.22 -23.38
CA ARG A 20 9.69 17.37 -21.99
C ARG A 20 11.11 16.85 -21.75
N THR A 21 11.49 15.80 -22.46
CA THR A 21 12.74 15.05 -22.20
C THR A 21 13.77 15.19 -23.33
N GLY A 22 13.36 15.63 -24.51
CA GLY A 22 14.18 15.60 -25.74
C GLY A 22 14.27 14.22 -26.38
N ILE A 23 13.60 13.20 -25.84
CA ILE A 23 13.68 11.80 -26.29
C ILE A 23 12.33 11.35 -26.86
N PRO A 24 12.21 11.16 -28.21
CA PRO A 24 10.94 10.80 -28.84
C PRO A 24 10.65 9.30 -28.79
N MET A 25 10.79 8.66 -27.63
CA MET A 25 10.45 7.25 -27.48
C MET A 25 10.05 6.91 -26.06
N VAL A 26 9.24 5.86 -25.92
CA VAL A 26 8.86 5.19 -24.69
C VAL A 26 9.10 3.69 -24.82
N LEU A 27 9.39 3.02 -23.70
CA LEU A 27 9.44 1.56 -23.65
C LEU A 27 8.03 1.03 -23.41
N ASN A 28 7.66 0.00 -24.12
CA ASN A 28 6.40 -0.73 -23.93
C ASN A 28 6.71 -2.14 -23.43
N THR A 29 5.97 -2.57 -22.44
CA THR A 29 6.02 -3.93 -21.90
C THR A 29 4.62 -4.40 -21.54
N SER A 30 4.45 -5.69 -21.26
CA SER A 30 3.18 -6.20 -20.74
C SER A 30 2.90 -5.62 -19.35
N PHE A 31 1.63 -5.34 -19.08
CA PHE A 31 1.20 -4.93 -17.75
C PHE A 31 0.84 -6.17 -16.92
N ASN A 32 1.81 -6.71 -16.21
CA ASN A 32 1.67 -7.83 -15.28
C ASN A 32 2.88 -7.89 -14.34
N ILE A 33 2.71 -8.56 -13.20
CA ILE A 33 3.81 -8.96 -12.34
C ILE A 33 4.38 -10.28 -12.85
N LYS A 34 5.69 -10.49 -12.69
CA LYS A 34 6.37 -11.70 -13.19
C LYS A 34 5.71 -12.96 -12.60
N GLY A 35 5.24 -13.83 -13.49
CA GLY A 35 4.58 -15.08 -13.12
C GLY A 35 3.06 -15.00 -13.05
N GLU A 36 2.48 -13.82 -13.21
CA GLU A 36 1.04 -13.61 -13.27
C GLU A 36 0.54 -13.34 -14.70
N PRO A 37 -0.76 -13.57 -14.99
CA PRO A 37 -1.36 -13.22 -16.26
C PRO A 37 -1.29 -11.71 -16.53
N ILE A 38 -1.44 -11.33 -17.81
CA ILE A 38 -1.62 -9.93 -18.21
C ILE A 38 -2.92 -9.40 -17.59
N VAL A 39 -2.86 -8.16 -17.09
CA VAL A 39 -4.01 -7.45 -16.54
C VAL A 39 -5.14 -7.36 -17.55
N GLU A 40 -6.35 -7.76 -17.16
CA GLU A 40 -7.54 -7.75 -18.01
C GLU A 40 -8.62 -6.79 -17.53
N THR A 41 -8.67 -6.51 -16.23
CA THR A 41 -9.69 -5.65 -15.61
C THR A 41 -9.10 -4.43 -14.90
N PRO A 42 -9.88 -3.36 -14.70
CA PRO A 42 -9.44 -2.23 -13.86
C PRO A 42 -9.06 -2.63 -12.45
N SER A 43 -9.73 -3.61 -11.86
CA SER A 43 -9.39 -4.14 -10.53
C SER A 43 -8.02 -4.82 -10.52
N ASP A 44 -7.71 -5.63 -11.55
CA ASP A 44 -6.39 -6.24 -11.72
C ASP A 44 -5.32 -5.17 -11.88
N ALA A 45 -5.60 -4.14 -12.68
CA ALA A 45 -4.68 -3.02 -12.90
C ALA A 45 -4.35 -2.29 -11.59
N LEU A 46 -5.36 -2.00 -10.76
CA LEU A 46 -5.16 -1.36 -9.47
C LEU A 46 -4.40 -2.26 -8.50
N ARG A 47 -4.73 -3.56 -8.44
CA ARG A 47 -3.99 -4.52 -7.62
C ARG A 47 -2.52 -4.57 -8.02
N HIS A 48 -2.22 -4.78 -9.30
CA HIS A 48 -0.85 -4.81 -9.82
C HIS A 48 -0.10 -3.50 -9.60
N PHE A 49 -0.78 -2.36 -9.78
CA PHE A 49 -0.20 -1.06 -9.48
C PHE A 49 0.20 -0.95 -8.00
N LEU A 50 -0.68 -1.36 -7.10
CA LEU A 50 -0.41 -1.32 -5.67
C LEU A 50 0.71 -2.30 -5.27
N ASP A 51 0.82 -3.48 -5.87
CA ASP A 51 1.79 -4.54 -5.56
C ASP A 51 3.16 -4.37 -6.22
N SER A 52 3.30 -3.41 -7.14
CA SER A 52 4.53 -3.18 -7.91
C SER A 52 5.19 -1.86 -7.53
N GLU A 53 6.40 -1.60 -8.06
CA GLU A 53 7.12 -0.33 -7.93
C GLU A 53 6.68 0.73 -8.96
N LEU A 54 5.51 0.56 -9.60
CA LEU A 54 4.99 1.55 -10.54
C LEU A 54 4.65 2.86 -9.82
N ASP A 55 5.06 3.98 -10.41
CA ASP A 55 4.84 5.33 -9.88
C ASP A 55 3.43 5.85 -10.14
N LEU A 56 2.83 5.41 -11.24
CA LEU A 56 1.57 5.93 -11.75
C LEU A 56 0.83 4.84 -12.53
N VAL A 57 -0.47 4.75 -12.33
CA VAL A 57 -1.37 4.03 -13.23
C VAL A 57 -2.34 5.00 -13.88
N VAL A 58 -2.56 4.82 -15.17
CA VAL A 58 -3.56 5.58 -15.95
C VAL A 58 -4.56 4.60 -16.52
N LEU A 59 -5.82 4.80 -16.18
CA LEU A 59 -6.95 4.00 -16.64
C LEU A 59 -7.98 4.94 -17.26
N GLU A 60 -8.10 4.91 -18.59
CA GLU A 60 -8.96 5.84 -19.35
C GLU A 60 -8.69 7.32 -18.99
N GLY A 61 -9.63 7.99 -18.36
CA GLY A 61 -9.53 9.38 -17.92
C GLY A 61 -9.01 9.59 -16.51
N TRP A 62 -8.61 8.53 -15.80
CA TRP A 62 -8.16 8.57 -14.42
C TRP A 62 -6.68 8.29 -14.32
N ALA A 63 -5.99 9.03 -13.44
CA ALA A 63 -4.60 8.79 -13.08
C ALA A 63 -4.48 8.65 -11.57
N ALA A 64 -3.86 7.56 -11.10
CA ALA A 64 -3.64 7.31 -9.69
C ALA A 64 -2.15 7.20 -9.37
N ARG A 65 -1.75 7.79 -8.26
CA ARG A 65 -0.41 7.69 -7.67
C ARG A 65 -0.51 7.09 -6.29
N LYS A 66 0.50 6.33 -5.90
CA LYS A 66 0.63 5.89 -4.51
C LYS A 66 0.88 7.12 -3.63
N ARG A 67 0.18 7.19 -2.51
CA ARG A 67 0.54 8.15 -1.48
C ARG A 67 1.76 7.61 -0.72
N PRO A 68 2.79 8.39 -0.46
CA PRO A 68 3.88 7.97 0.43
C PRO A 68 3.35 7.85 1.87
N PHE A 69 3.98 6.97 2.65
CA PHE A 69 3.74 6.94 4.09
C PHE A 69 4.05 8.32 4.69
N PRO A 70 3.14 8.91 5.47
CA PRO A 70 3.35 10.24 6.05
C PRO A 70 4.60 10.25 6.96
N GLN A 71 5.21 11.42 7.14
CA GLN A 71 6.43 11.59 7.93
C GLN A 71 6.32 12.80 8.85
N GLY A 72 7.06 12.78 9.95
CA GLY A 72 7.17 13.92 10.87
C GLY A 72 5.81 14.37 11.42
N ALA A 73 5.55 15.67 11.42
CA ALA A 73 4.30 16.25 11.94
C ALA A 73 3.06 15.73 11.18
N ALA A 74 3.17 15.51 9.86
CA ALA A 74 2.06 14.97 9.08
C ALA A 74 1.69 13.53 9.50
N LEU A 75 2.65 12.73 9.95
CA LEU A 75 2.37 11.40 10.51
C LEU A 75 1.69 11.53 11.88
N ALA A 76 2.20 12.39 12.75
CA ALA A 76 1.65 12.57 14.09
C ALA A 76 0.17 13.00 14.09
N GLU A 77 -0.20 13.86 13.14
CA GLU A 77 -1.57 14.36 12.97
C GLU A 77 -2.47 13.42 12.14
N ALA A 78 -1.89 12.46 11.44
CA ALA A 78 -2.65 11.53 10.61
C ALA A 78 -3.52 10.61 11.47
N VAL A 79 -4.70 10.29 10.95
CA VAL A 79 -5.66 9.37 11.59
C VAL A 79 -5.64 8.06 10.82
N PRO A 80 -5.04 6.99 11.39
CA PRO A 80 -4.95 5.70 10.71
C PRO A 80 -6.28 4.95 10.82
N GLN A 81 -6.66 4.31 9.73
CA GLN A 81 -7.87 3.49 9.64
C GLN A 81 -7.53 2.16 8.99
N HIS A 82 -7.92 1.05 9.61
CA HIS A 82 -7.76 -0.26 9.00
C HIS A 82 -8.82 -0.53 7.91
N LEU A 83 -8.49 -1.39 6.96
CA LEU A 83 -9.46 -1.88 5.98
C LEU A 83 -10.43 -2.85 6.64
N ALA A 84 -11.69 -2.81 6.21
CA ALA A 84 -12.80 -3.55 6.83
C ALA A 84 -12.74 -5.08 6.66
N SER A 85 -11.79 -5.64 5.91
CA SER A 85 -11.73 -7.06 5.59
C SER A 85 -10.32 -7.65 5.75
N PHE A 86 -10.01 -8.05 6.97
CA PHE A 86 -8.90 -8.95 7.25
C PHE A 86 -9.35 -10.04 8.22
N THR A 87 -8.63 -11.15 8.25
CA THR A 87 -8.80 -12.20 9.24
C THR A 87 -7.47 -12.42 9.94
N ALA A 88 -7.47 -12.40 11.27
CA ALA A 88 -6.30 -12.75 12.04
C ALA A 88 -6.38 -14.22 12.47
N GLU A 89 -5.34 -14.99 12.20
CA GLU A 89 -5.15 -16.32 12.75
C GLU A 89 -4.04 -16.25 13.81
N VAL A 90 -4.38 -16.63 15.03
CA VAL A 90 -3.44 -16.64 16.16
C VAL A 90 -3.24 -18.06 16.63
N VAL A 91 -2.02 -18.56 16.51
CA VAL A 91 -1.62 -19.85 17.07
C VAL A 91 -1.00 -19.61 18.44
N SER A 92 -1.57 -20.21 19.48
CA SER A 92 -1.10 -20.08 20.84
C SER A 92 -0.43 -21.36 21.32
N ASN A 93 0.57 -21.23 22.22
CA ASN A 93 1.17 -22.35 22.92
C ASN A 93 0.24 -22.90 24.02
N ALA A 94 0.72 -23.92 24.77
CA ALA A 94 -0.07 -24.54 25.84
C ALA A 94 -0.35 -23.59 27.03
N GLU A 95 0.44 -22.55 27.16
CA GLU A 95 0.33 -21.50 28.17
C GLU A 95 -0.63 -20.38 27.75
N GLY A 96 -1.14 -20.42 26.49
CA GLY A 96 -2.05 -19.41 25.93
C GLY A 96 -1.36 -18.19 25.32
N GLU A 97 -0.02 -18.21 25.22
CA GLU A 97 0.73 -17.14 24.60
C GLU A 97 0.71 -17.32 23.07
N ALA A 98 0.49 -16.24 22.33
CA ALA A 98 0.54 -16.28 20.88
C ALA A 98 1.97 -16.49 20.39
N VAL A 99 2.20 -17.58 19.66
CA VAL A 99 3.50 -17.96 19.08
C VAL A 99 3.60 -17.62 17.62
N GLN A 100 2.46 -17.45 16.96
CA GLN A 100 2.37 -17.04 15.57
C GLN A 100 1.09 -16.24 15.33
N VAL A 101 1.21 -15.13 14.61
CA VAL A 101 0.09 -14.33 14.13
C VAL A 101 0.20 -14.24 12.62
N SER A 102 -0.89 -14.53 11.94
CA SER A 102 -1.01 -14.39 10.49
C SER A 102 -2.20 -13.52 10.18
N LEU A 103 -2.01 -12.55 9.29
CA LEU A 103 -3.08 -11.69 8.77
C LEU A 103 -3.42 -12.11 7.35
N LEU A 104 -4.63 -12.61 7.15
CA LEU A 104 -5.15 -12.95 5.83
C LEU A 104 -5.92 -11.75 5.29
N ALA A 105 -5.37 -11.13 4.26
CA ALA A 105 -5.96 -9.99 3.59
C ALA A 105 -5.60 -10.00 2.10
N HIS A 106 -6.50 -9.52 1.26
CA HIS A 106 -6.32 -9.43 -0.20
C HIS A 106 -5.96 -10.76 -0.89
N GLY A 107 -6.18 -11.91 -0.23
CA GLY A 107 -5.79 -13.23 -0.72
C GLY A 107 -4.38 -13.68 -0.31
N ASP A 108 -3.63 -12.81 0.38
CA ASP A 108 -2.28 -13.10 0.89
C ASP A 108 -2.32 -13.48 2.38
N ASN A 109 -1.41 -14.36 2.79
CA ASN A 109 -1.17 -14.68 4.18
C ASN A 109 0.11 -13.96 4.62
N LEU A 110 -0.05 -12.97 5.48
CA LEU A 110 1.02 -12.08 5.94
C LEU A 110 1.47 -12.53 7.34
N GLU A 111 2.74 -12.89 7.47
CA GLU A 111 3.32 -13.17 8.80
C GLU A 111 3.43 -11.87 9.60
N ALA A 112 2.68 -11.78 10.68
CA ALA A 112 2.63 -10.64 11.58
C ALA A 112 3.05 -11.05 12.99
N GLY A 113 3.36 -10.07 13.83
CA GLY A 113 3.52 -10.25 15.27
C GLY A 113 2.28 -9.79 16.04
N GLN A 114 2.29 -9.99 17.34
CA GLN A 114 1.26 -9.45 18.24
C GLN A 114 1.20 -7.92 18.17
N LEU A 115 2.35 -7.28 17.97
CA LEU A 115 2.43 -5.82 17.85
C LEU A 115 1.66 -5.32 16.62
N GLU A 116 1.88 -5.94 15.44
CA GLU A 116 1.15 -5.55 14.22
C GLU A 116 -0.36 -5.77 14.38
N LEU A 117 -0.77 -6.86 15.02
CA LEU A 117 -2.19 -7.10 15.28
C LEU A 117 -2.78 -6.03 16.21
N GLY A 118 -2.12 -5.73 17.33
CA GLY A 118 -2.57 -4.70 18.28
C GLY A 118 -2.65 -3.30 17.63
N VAL A 119 -1.61 -2.92 16.87
CA VAL A 119 -1.61 -1.63 16.15
C VAL A 119 -2.72 -1.60 15.08
N LEU A 120 -2.95 -2.71 14.37
CA LEU A 120 -4.01 -2.80 13.38
C LEU A 120 -5.40 -2.62 14.00
N GLU A 121 -5.66 -3.28 15.12
CA GLU A 121 -6.92 -3.19 15.86
C GLU A 121 -7.17 -1.77 16.40
N ALA A 122 -6.11 -1.05 16.79
CA ALA A 122 -6.19 0.34 17.25
C ALA A 122 -6.46 1.36 16.12
N CYS A 123 -6.19 1.00 14.86
CA CYS A 123 -6.41 1.88 13.71
C CYS A 123 -7.89 1.97 13.32
N THR A 124 -8.72 2.53 14.17
CA THR A 124 -10.18 2.64 13.98
C THR A 124 -10.62 3.84 13.16
N GLY A 125 -9.74 4.81 12.93
CA GLY A 125 -10.07 6.08 12.29
C GLY A 125 -10.58 7.15 13.26
N GLU A 126 -10.40 6.97 14.57
CA GLU A 126 -10.88 7.88 15.62
C GLU A 126 -9.75 8.70 16.26
N ALA A 127 -8.59 8.07 16.46
CA ALA A 127 -7.42 8.68 17.11
C ALA A 127 -6.30 8.98 16.10
N SER A 128 -5.54 10.03 16.34
CA SER A 128 -4.32 10.34 15.58
C SER A 128 -3.18 9.39 15.95
N VAL A 129 -2.17 9.31 15.08
CA VAL A 129 -0.97 8.51 15.36
C VAL A 129 -0.31 8.95 16.67
N ALA A 130 -0.24 10.25 16.97
CA ALA A 130 0.36 10.74 18.20
C ALA A 130 -0.41 10.30 19.46
N GLU A 131 -1.74 10.24 19.38
CA GLU A 131 -2.57 9.75 20.49
C GLU A 131 -2.39 8.26 20.69
N LEU A 132 -2.37 7.46 19.61
CA LEU A 132 -2.11 6.02 19.68
C LEU A 132 -0.70 5.70 20.18
N GLU A 133 0.32 6.44 19.75
CA GLU A 133 1.69 6.29 20.26
C GLU A 133 1.74 6.49 21.78
N ALA A 134 1.10 7.56 22.26
CA ALA A 134 1.06 7.84 23.71
C ALA A 134 0.29 6.77 24.50
N GLU A 135 -0.78 6.22 23.94
CA GLU A 135 -1.54 5.12 24.54
C GLU A 135 -0.70 3.84 24.63
N PHE A 136 -0.05 3.44 23.53
CA PHE A 136 0.79 2.24 23.48
C PHE A 136 2.04 2.36 24.37
N GLU A 137 2.65 3.55 24.44
CA GLU A 137 3.75 3.80 25.37
C GLU A 137 3.31 3.66 26.83
N ALA A 138 2.13 4.19 27.18
CA ALA A 138 1.61 4.16 28.54
C ALA A 138 1.13 2.78 28.98
N GLU A 139 0.48 2.01 28.08
CA GLU A 139 -0.15 0.73 28.44
C GLU A 139 0.79 -0.47 28.26
N TYR A 140 1.64 -0.44 27.20
CA TYR A 140 2.51 -1.58 26.84
C TYR A 140 4.00 -1.28 26.96
N GLU A 141 4.39 -0.10 27.46
CA GLU A 141 5.79 0.35 27.53
C GLU A 141 6.47 0.29 26.14
N LEU A 142 5.70 0.47 25.07
CA LEU A 142 6.18 0.37 23.69
C LEU A 142 6.84 1.68 23.26
N ALA A 143 8.06 1.59 22.74
CA ALA A 143 8.73 2.77 22.18
C ALA A 143 7.99 3.31 20.94
N PRO A 144 7.85 4.65 20.79
CA PRO A 144 7.16 5.25 19.64
C PRO A 144 7.71 4.83 18.28
N GLU A 145 9.03 4.56 18.19
CA GLU A 145 9.66 4.06 16.97
C GLU A 145 9.19 2.66 16.57
N ASP A 146 8.93 1.78 17.55
CA ASP A 146 8.44 0.43 17.28
C ASP A 146 6.97 0.45 16.82
N PHE A 147 6.15 1.31 17.43
CA PHE A 147 4.78 1.57 16.99
C PHE A 147 4.76 2.05 15.52
N ARG A 148 5.59 3.05 15.19
CA ARG A 148 5.69 3.58 13.82
C ARG A 148 6.17 2.53 12.83
N ALA A 149 7.13 1.71 13.21
CA ALA A 149 7.63 0.64 12.36
C ALA A 149 6.54 -0.41 12.06
N ALA A 150 5.73 -0.78 13.05
CA ALA A 150 4.60 -1.66 12.87
C ALA A 150 3.52 -1.01 11.96
N LEU A 151 3.18 0.25 12.21
CA LEU A 151 2.21 1.00 11.40
C LEU A 151 2.67 1.14 9.94
N GLU A 152 3.97 1.40 9.71
CA GLU A 152 4.52 1.46 8.35
C GLU A 152 4.46 0.10 7.64
N ARG A 153 4.72 -1.01 8.34
CA ARG A 153 4.54 -2.36 7.78
C ARG A 153 3.09 -2.62 7.39
N LEU A 154 2.14 -2.30 8.27
CA LEU A 154 0.71 -2.43 8.00
C LEU A 154 0.26 -1.58 6.81
N TYR A 155 0.81 -0.37 6.70
CA TYR A 155 0.57 0.49 5.54
C TYR A 155 1.12 -0.12 4.25
N ARG A 156 2.33 -0.68 4.25
CA ARG A 156 2.92 -1.40 3.11
C ARG A 156 2.12 -2.64 2.73
N TRP A 157 1.54 -3.32 3.71
CA TRP A 157 0.64 -4.45 3.50
C TRP A 157 -0.78 -4.02 3.10
N ARG A 158 -1.04 -2.69 3.00
CA ARG A 158 -2.35 -2.11 2.64
C ARG A 158 -3.48 -2.49 3.60
N LEU A 159 -3.14 -2.78 4.83
CA LEU A 159 -4.09 -3.03 5.91
C LEU A 159 -4.52 -1.76 6.61
N VAL A 160 -3.72 -0.70 6.52
CA VAL A 160 -3.97 0.62 7.09
C VAL A 160 -3.85 1.70 6.01
N TRP A 161 -4.66 2.72 6.10
CA TRP A 161 -4.61 3.93 5.29
C TRP A 161 -4.85 5.16 6.18
N PHE A 162 -4.59 6.34 5.66
CA PHE A 162 -4.77 7.59 6.41
C PHE A 162 -5.83 8.44 5.72
N ALA A 163 -6.76 8.96 6.50
CA ALA A 163 -7.79 9.88 6.04
C ALA A 163 -7.22 11.27 5.68
#